data_910eb511c21427de7b5a6c3fa040e076
#
_entry.id   910eb511c21427de7b5a6c3fa040e076
#
_cell.length_a   1.000
_cell.length_b   1.000
_cell.length_c   1.000
_cell.angle_alpha   90.00
_cell.angle_beta   90.00
_cell.angle_gamma   90.00
#
_symmetry.space_group_name_H-M   'P 1'
#
loop_
_entity.id
_entity.type
_entity.pdbx_description
1 polymer ?
#
loop_
_entity_poly.entity_id
_entity_poly.type
_entity_poly.pdbx_seq_one_letter_code
_entity_poly.pdbx_strand_id
1 'polypeptide(L)'
;MTELPGQPLFEVWQELSSAIDEKYEMERLWNTGGKNWTYEYKYRRGGKTLCCLYAKSKCIGFMIIFGKNERAKFENIRGTLSNAVRRQYDEAKTYHDGKWVMFEPTDNAEFDDYMKLLAIKRKPNRKQ
;
A
#
# COMPACT_ATOMS: atom_id res chain seq x y z
N MET A 1 3.67 -22.14 -6.00
CA MET A 1 3.46 -20.96 -6.85
C MET A 1 4.58 -20.88 -7.87
N THR A 2 4.24 -20.53 -9.10
CA THR A 2 5.23 -20.40 -10.14
C THR A 2 6.05 -19.13 -9.96
N GLU A 3 7.36 -19.28 -10.09
CA GLU A 3 8.25 -18.13 -10.02
C GLU A 3 8.18 -17.30 -11.28
N LEU A 4 8.38 -16.02 -11.11
CA LEU A 4 8.41 -15.06 -12.21
C LEU A 4 9.83 -14.59 -12.44
N PRO A 5 10.16 -14.10 -13.66
CA PRO A 5 11.48 -13.52 -13.90
C PRO A 5 11.76 -12.38 -12.91
N GLY A 6 12.98 -12.30 -12.44
CA GLY A 6 13.38 -11.34 -11.44
C GLY A 6 13.05 -11.80 -10.03
N GLN A 7 12.84 -10.86 -9.12
CA GLN A 7 12.46 -11.21 -7.76
C GLN A 7 11.06 -11.81 -7.78
N PRO A 8 10.85 -12.99 -7.18
CA PRO A 8 9.51 -13.57 -7.12
C PRO A 8 8.53 -12.62 -6.43
N LEU A 9 7.37 -12.43 -7.03
CA LEU A 9 6.37 -11.51 -6.49
C LEU A 9 5.87 -11.95 -5.12
N PHE A 10 5.88 -13.25 -4.85
CA PHE A 10 5.53 -13.76 -3.54
C PHE A 10 6.47 -13.21 -2.46
N GLU A 11 7.76 -13.12 -2.75
CA GLU A 11 8.73 -12.54 -1.81
C GLU A 11 8.51 -11.04 -1.63
N VAL A 12 8.20 -10.33 -2.70
CA VAL A 12 7.87 -8.90 -2.61
C VAL A 12 6.65 -8.70 -1.72
N TRP A 13 5.61 -9.51 -1.91
CA TRP A 13 4.42 -9.49 -1.06
C TRP A 13 4.78 -9.73 0.40
N GLN A 14 5.59 -10.75 0.67
CA GLN A 14 5.99 -11.09 2.04
C GLN A 14 6.80 -9.99 2.69
N GLU A 15 7.74 -9.39 1.96
CA GLU A 15 8.53 -8.28 2.50
C GLU A 15 7.66 -7.07 2.84
N LEU A 16 6.72 -6.73 1.96
CA LEU A 16 5.85 -5.60 2.18
C LEU A 16 4.92 -5.86 3.37
N SER A 17 4.32 -7.05 3.41
CA SER A 17 3.47 -7.45 4.51
C SER A 17 4.22 -7.43 5.84
N SER A 18 5.46 -7.95 5.85
CA SER A 18 6.30 -7.94 7.05
C SER A 18 6.65 -6.51 7.49
N ALA A 19 6.95 -5.63 6.53
CA ALA A 19 7.28 -4.24 6.85
C ALA A 19 6.08 -3.54 7.49
N ILE A 20 4.87 -3.79 7.01
CA ILE A 20 3.67 -3.24 7.60
C ILE A 20 3.45 -3.81 9.01
N ASP A 21 3.60 -5.13 9.16
CA ASP A 21 3.40 -5.80 10.45
C ASP A 21 4.38 -5.35 11.51
N GLU A 22 5.60 -4.98 11.13
CA GLU A 22 6.59 -4.47 12.08
C GLU A 22 6.16 -3.15 12.72
N LYS A 23 5.40 -2.35 12.02
CA LYS A 23 5.02 -1.00 12.47
C LYS A 23 3.60 -0.91 12.96
N TYR A 24 2.73 -1.82 12.53
CA TYR A 24 1.30 -1.71 12.78
C TYR A 24 0.73 -3.01 13.34
N GLU A 25 -0.03 -2.87 14.41
CA GLU A 25 -0.86 -3.96 14.92
C GLU A 25 -2.28 -3.71 14.41
N MET A 26 -2.73 -4.53 13.48
CA MET A 26 -3.99 -4.34 12.76
C MET A 26 -4.72 -5.66 12.59
N GLU A 27 -6.03 -5.59 12.43
CA GLU A 27 -6.80 -6.72 11.94
C GLU A 27 -6.45 -6.93 10.47
N ARG A 28 -6.33 -8.18 10.06
CA ARG A 28 -5.99 -8.54 8.69
C ARG A 28 -7.09 -9.44 8.15
N LEU A 29 -7.68 -9.02 7.03
CA LEU A 29 -8.82 -9.72 6.44
C LEU A 29 -8.48 -10.18 5.04
N TRP A 30 -8.68 -11.47 4.78
CA TRP A 30 -8.55 -12.05 3.45
C TRP A 30 -9.90 -12.05 2.76
N ASN A 31 -9.93 -11.57 1.52
CA ASN A 31 -11.13 -11.58 0.69
C ASN A 31 -10.75 -11.98 -0.73
N THR A 32 -11.78 -12.29 -1.53
CA THR A 32 -11.57 -12.39 -2.97
C THR A 32 -11.37 -10.97 -3.49
N GLY A 33 -10.52 -10.82 -4.51
CA GLY A 33 -10.10 -9.51 -4.99
C GLY A 33 -11.04 -8.84 -5.99
N GLY A 34 -12.24 -9.36 -6.17
CA GLY A 34 -13.19 -8.83 -7.13
C GLY A 34 -12.83 -9.22 -8.55
N LYS A 35 -13.15 -8.37 -9.53
CA LYS A 35 -12.97 -8.70 -10.94
C LYS A 35 -11.53 -8.71 -11.41
N ASN A 36 -10.69 -7.86 -10.83
CA ASN A 36 -9.35 -7.61 -11.34
C ASN A 36 -8.25 -8.33 -10.59
N TRP A 37 -8.53 -8.82 -9.39
CA TRP A 37 -7.52 -9.40 -8.52
C TRP A 37 -8.00 -10.73 -7.97
N THR A 38 -7.06 -11.66 -7.76
CA THR A 38 -7.39 -12.97 -7.20
C THR A 38 -7.64 -12.88 -5.70
N TYR A 39 -6.80 -12.12 -5.00
CA TYR A 39 -6.89 -11.97 -3.54
C TYR A 39 -6.81 -10.53 -3.14
N GLU A 40 -7.50 -10.20 -2.04
CA GLU A 40 -7.39 -8.93 -1.34
C GLU A 40 -7.03 -9.20 0.12
N TYR A 41 -6.02 -8.52 0.62
CA TYR A 41 -5.58 -8.62 2.01
C TYR A 41 -5.65 -7.23 2.63
N LYS A 42 -6.61 -7.03 3.51
CA LYS A 42 -6.95 -5.70 4.02
C LYS A 42 -6.45 -5.54 5.44
N TYR A 43 -5.77 -4.43 5.71
CA TYR A 43 -5.34 -4.05 7.05
C TYR A 43 -6.32 -3.02 7.59
N ARG A 44 -6.98 -3.35 8.72
CA ARG A 44 -7.99 -2.49 9.33
C ARG A 44 -7.80 -2.41 10.83
N ARG A 45 -8.25 -1.30 11.41
CA ARG A 45 -8.35 -1.15 12.86
C ARG A 45 -9.42 -0.13 13.19
N GLY A 46 -10.32 -0.51 14.11
CA GLY A 46 -11.39 0.37 14.55
C GLY A 46 -12.34 0.76 13.43
N GLY A 47 -12.60 -0.15 12.51
CA GLY A 47 -13.48 0.09 11.37
C GLY A 47 -12.87 0.91 10.25
N LYS A 48 -11.59 1.31 10.38
CA LYS A 48 -10.89 2.08 9.34
C LYS A 48 -9.84 1.24 8.66
N THR A 49 -9.73 1.38 7.34
CA THR A 49 -8.74 0.67 6.54
C THR A 49 -7.46 1.49 6.45
N LEU A 50 -6.33 0.87 6.79
CA LEU A 50 -5.02 1.49 6.60
C LEU A 50 -4.59 1.37 5.15
N CYS A 51 -4.60 0.16 4.62
CA CYS A 51 -4.21 -0.12 3.24
C CYS A 51 -4.71 -1.50 2.84
N CYS A 52 -4.59 -1.81 1.56
CA CYS A 52 -4.93 -3.12 1.02
C CYS A 52 -3.80 -3.63 0.16
N LEU A 53 -3.51 -4.92 0.28
CA LEU A 53 -2.63 -5.63 -0.63
C LEU A 53 -3.47 -6.50 -1.55
N TYR A 54 -3.14 -6.51 -2.83
CA TYR A 54 -3.84 -7.30 -3.84
C TYR A 54 -2.87 -8.20 -4.56
N ALA A 55 -3.32 -9.35 -4.99
CA ALA A 55 -2.49 -10.28 -5.75
C ALA A 55 -3.26 -10.91 -6.89
N LYS A 56 -2.58 -11.12 -8.00
CA LYS A 56 -3.02 -11.95 -9.10
C LYS A 56 -1.77 -12.58 -9.75
N SER A 57 -1.95 -13.42 -10.77
CA SER A 57 -0.89 -14.33 -11.22
C SER A 57 0.47 -13.69 -11.55
N LYS A 58 0.51 -12.44 -12.00
CA LYS A 58 1.76 -11.79 -12.43
C LYS A 58 1.93 -10.40 -11.86
N CYS A 59 1.20 -10.08 -10.79
CA CYS A 59 1.18 -8.72 -10.31
C CYS A 59 0.71 -8.68 -8.86
N ILE A 60 1.29 -7.77 -8.08
CA ILE A 60 0.74 -7.44 -6.77
C ILE A 60 0.39 -5.96 -6.77
N GLY A 61 -0.59 -5.59 -5.98
CA GLY A 61 -1.02 -4.21 -5.83
C GLY A 61 -0.98 -3.79 -4.37
N PHE A 62 -0.67 -2.53 -4.14
CA PHE A 62 -0.67 -1.93 -2.82
C PHE A 62 -1.47 -0.64 -2.91
N MET A 63 -2.65 -0.63 -2.29
CA MET A 63 -3.56 0.51 -2.42
C MET A 63 -3.68 1.27 -1.11
N ILE A 64 -3.59 2.59 -1.21
CA ILE A 64 -3.86 3.52 -0.11
C ILE A 64 -4.90 4.52 -0.59
N ILE A 65 -5.89 4.79 0.26
CA ILE A 65 -6.90 5.81 -0.01
C ILE A 65 -6.58 7.02 0.85
N PHE A 66 -6.33 8.17 0.22
CA PHE A 66 -5.98 9.40 0.92
C PHE A 66 -7.20 10.32 1.01
N GLY A 67 -7.67 10.56 2.21
CA GLY A 67 -8.70 11.55 2.46
C GLY A 67 -8.17 12.97 2.34
N LYS A 68 -9.03 13.95 2.56
CA LYS A 68 -8.69 15.36 2.39
C LYS A 68 -7.48 15.79 3.22
N ASN A 69 -7.48 15.46 4.51
CA ASN A 69 -6.38 15.84 5.40
C ASN A 69 -5.09 15.11 5.06
N GLU A 70 -5.22 13.86 4.61
CA GLU A 70 -4.08 13.05 4.23
C GLU A 70 -3.41 13.57 2.97
N ARG A 71 -4.22 14.07 2.02
CA ARG A 71 -3.66 14.68 0.81
C ARG A 71 -2.85 15.93 1.13
N ALA A 72 -3.30 16.72 2.10
CA ALA A 72 -2.53 17.89 2.56
C ALA A 72 -1.20 17.47 3.17
N LYS A 73 -1.21 16.40 3.97
CA LYS A 73 0.02 15.86 4.57
C LYS A 73 0.96 15.30 3.52
N PHE A 74 0.43 14.69 2.46
CA PHE A 74 1.25 14.21 1.35
C PHE A 74 2.05 15.37 0.74
N GLU A 75 1.40 16.50 0.48
CA GLU A 75 2.09 17.64 -0.11
C GLU A 75 3.24 18.13 0.76
N ASN A 76 3.12 18.01 2.08
CA ASN A 76 4.19 18.42 3.00
C ASN A 76 5.44 17.53 2.90
N ILE A 77 5.29 16.26 2.53
CA ILE A 77 6.43 15.35 2.43
C ILE A 77 6.79 14.99 0.99
N ARG A 78 6.08 15.56 0.03
CA ARG A 78 6.23 15.24 -1.40
C ARG A 78 7.69 15.28 -1.87
N GLY A 79 8.45 16.25 -1.41
CA GLY A 79 9.85 16.39 -1.80
C GLY A 79 10.77 15.28 -1.30
N THR A 80 10.33 14.48 -0.35
CA THR A 80 11.12 13.37 0.19
C THR A 80 10.82 12.04 -0.50
N LEU A 81 9.87 12.02 -1.43
CA LEU A 81 9.42 10.80 -2.08
C LEU A 81 10.04 10.66 -3.47
N SER A 82 10.12 9.42 -3.96
CA SER A 82 10.68 9.15 -5.28
C SER A 82 9.78 9.69 -6.39
N ASN A 83 10.35 9.86 -7.56
CA ASN A 83 9.59 10.27 -8.74
C ASN A 83 8.49 9.26 -9.09
N ALA A 84 8.77 7.97 -8.93
CA ALA A 84 7.80 6.93 -9.24
C ALA A 84 6.58 7.03 -8.32
N VAL A 85 6.80 7.22 -7.02
CA VAL A 85 5.72 7.35 -6.04
C VAL A 85 4.91 8.63 -6.32
N ARG A 86 5.58 9.75 -6.55
CA ARG A 86 4.89 11.02 -6.85
C ARG A 86 4.04 10.92 -8.11
N ARG A 87 4.57 10.29 -9.14
CA ARG A 87 3.85 10.13 -10.41
C ARG A 87 2.60 9.29 -10.21
N GLN A 88 2.72 8.16 -9.51
CA GLN A 88 1.59 7.29 -9.26
C GLN A 88 0.50 8.01 -8.49
N TYR A 89 0.88 8.80 -7.49
CA TYR A 89 -0.06 9.60 -6.73
C TYR A 89 -0.76 10.64 -7.62
N ASP A 90 0.02 11.36 -8.44
CA ASP A 90 -0.54 12.43 -9.27
C ASP A 90 -1.49 11.90 -10.35
N GLU A 91 -1.22 10.70 -10.86
CA GLU A 91 -2.05 10.10 -11.91
C GLU A 91 -3.30 9.43 -11.36
N ALA A 92 -3.39 9.21 -10.07
CA ALA A 92 -4.53 8.55 -9.46
C ALA A 92 -5.74 9.50 -9.43
N LYS A 93 -6.93 8.91 -9.55
CA LYS A 93 -8.17 9.68 -9.51
C LYS A 93 -8.59 9.97 -8.08
N THR A 94 -9.22 11.13 -7.89
CA THR A 94 -9.83 11.49 -6.62
C THR A 94 -11.34 11.33 -6.75
N TYR A 95 -11.89 10.49 -5.86
CA TYR A 95 -13.33 10.31 -5.73
C TYR A 95 -13.83 11.07 -4.51
N HIS A 96 -15.13 11.10 -4.28
CA HIS A 96 -15.62 11.89 -3.15
C HIS A 96 -15.19 11.32 -1.79
N ASP A 97 -14.86 10.03 -1.72
CA ASP A 97 -14.37 9.39 -0.49
C ASP A 97 -12.85 9.39 -0.36
N GLY A 98 -12.13 9.95 -1.34
CA GLY A 98 -10.69 10.08 -1.27
C GLY A 98 -9.99 9.80 -2.59
N LYS A 99 -8.66 9.96 -2.56
CA LYS A 99 -7.80 9.66 -3.70
C LYS A 99 -7.30 8.22 -3.56
N TRP A 100 -7.64 7.40 -4.53
CA TRP A 100 -7.31 5.97 -4.54
C TRP A 100 -6.03 5.74 -5.32
N VAL A 101 -4.94 5.45 -4.61
CA VAL A 101 -3.63 5.26 -5.23
C VAL A 101 -3.25 3.79 -5.16
N MET A 102 -3.10 3.18 -6.34
CA MET A 102 -2.69 1.77 -6.45
C MET A 102 -1.27 1.70 -6.97
N PHE A 103 -0.36 1.20 -6.15
CA PHE A 103 1.01 0.92 -6.54
C PHE A 103 1.11 -0.54 -6.97
N GLU A 104 1.98 -0.83 -7.92
CA GLU A 104 2.22 -2.20 -8.40
C GLU A 104 3.70 -2.51 -8.29
N PRO A 105 4.21 -2.73 -7.06
CA PRO A 105 5.62 -2.94 -6.86
C PRO A 105 6.10 -4.26 -7.46
N THR A 106 7.29 -4.24 -8.05
CA THR A 106 7.96 -5.44 -8.57
C THR A 106 9.18 -5.79 -7.73
N ASP A 107 9.57 -4.91 -6.81
CA ASP A 107 10.67 -5.11 -5.87
C ASP A 107 10.43 -4.23 -4.63
N ASN A 108 11.43 -4.14 -3.76
CA ASN A 108 11.31 -3.41 -2.51
C ASN A 108 11.86 -1.97 -2.57
N ALA A 109 12.14 -1.46 -3.76
CA ALA A 109 12.83 -0.17 -3.91
C ALA A 109 12.05 1.00 -3.28
N GLU A 110 10.71 0.95 -3.27
CA GLU A 110 9.88 2.05 -2.80
C GLU A 110 9.30 1.81 -1.41
N PHE A 111 9.68 0.73 -0.71
CA PHE A 111 9.05 0.36 0.56
C PHE A 111 9.21 1.43 1.64
N ASP A 112 10.36 2.10 1.71
CA ASP A 112 10.55 3.18 2.68
C ASP A 112 9.55 4.31 2.44
N ASP A 113 9.32 4.65 1.18
CA ASP A 113 8.33 5.66 0.82
C ASP A 113 6.91 5.19 1.17
N TYR A 114 6.60 3.91 0.92
CA TYR A 114 5.30 3.36 1.29
C TYR A 114 5.06 3.49 2.80
N MET A 115 6.08 3.27 3.61
CA MET A 115 5.95 3.43 5.06
C MET A 115 5.68 4.89 5.44
N LYS A 116 6.30 5.83 4.74
CA LYS A 116 6.00 7.27 4.93
C LYS A 116 4.55 7.58 4.61
N LEU A 117 4.03 6.99 3.53
CA LEU A 117 2.63 7.19 3.14
C LEU A 117 1.67 6.61 4.16
N LEU A 118 1.97 5.43 4.70
CA LEU A 118 1.13 4.84 5.74
C LEU A 118 1.12 5.70 7.00
N ALA A 119 2.26 6.29 7.34
CA ALA A 119 2.36 7.16 8.51
C ALA A 119 1.49 8.42 8.38
N ILE A 120 1.20 8.86 7.16
CA ILE A 120 0.25 9.95 6.93
C ILE A 120 -1.15 9.54 7.40
N LYS A 121 -1.53 8.31 7.12
CA LYS A 121 -2.86 7.81 7.48
C LYS A 121 -2.96 7.51 8.97
N ARG A 122 -1.91 6.94 9.54
CA ARG A 122 -1.90 6.53 10.93
C ARG A 122 -0.47 6.36 11.41
N LYS A 123 -0.20 6.86 12.60
CA LYS A 123 1.11 6.64 13.22
C LYS A 123 1.30 5.15 13.50
N PRO A 124 2.52 4.64 13.36
CA PRO A 124 2.81 3.27 13.75
C PRO A 124 2.41 3.02 15.21
N ASN A 125 1.75 1.91 15.46
CA ASN A 125 1.21 1.60 16.78
C ASN A 125 1.91 0.42 17.46
N ARG A 126 2.95 -0.16 16.85
CA ARG A 126 3.81 -1.13 17.52
C ARG A 126 5.03 -0.42 18.05
N LYS A 127 5.44 -0.82 19.23
CA LYS A 127 6.73 -0.38 19.76
C LYS A 127 7.84 -1.17 19.06
N GLN A 128 8.90 -0.49 18.76
CA GLN A 128 10.06 -1.11 18.12
C GLN A 128 11.25 -1.09 19.05
#